data_eb673f9c1c267929c8a35f3d8994e6be
#
_entry.id   eb673f9c1c267929c8a35f3d8994e6be
#
_cell.length_a   1.000
_cell.length_b   1.000
_cell.length_c   1.000
_cell.angle_alpha   90.00
_cell.angle_beta   90.00
_cell.angle_gamma   90.00
#
_symmetry.space_group_name_H-M   'P 1'
#
loop_
_entity.id
_entity.type
_entity.pdbx_description
1 polymer ?
#
loop_
_entity_poly.entity_id
_entity_poly.type
_entity_poly.pdbx_seq_one_letter_code
_entity_poly.pdbx_strand_id
1 'polypeptide(L)'
;MNINLKKTAIMLAAAAFAVGGMTSLSGCGTGEPSHGSAAGDSSSKTIKVATQRQPHLYAAYEWSKYVPDGYDVQVIPMDNSNDEKDALLSGDVDFALMGVPTVISQAAQDGGIKVIAGGADGGSGLMASSGISNVKDLKGKKIGYVPNSSQEMALRLLLKSKGLNPDNDVEMVNIGYSEMSEALARGDVDAFAGAEMGVSLAKLAGANEIDSIYDTAIGKVNIALAASDKVIENNPDLVKTAIAAHKKATEALSGNKKAWKSGVMKQFTFDSDALDKALNNMWLHWDLSDEYQAQCKELSHQMVEIGSIKTAPAASKYLDDQFVK
;
A
#
# COMPACT_ATOMS: atom_id res chain seq x y z
N MET A 1 39.45 3.30 35.85
CA MET A 1 38.83 4.64 36.10
C MET A 1 37.34 4.41 36.14
N ASN A 2 36.77 4.44 37.36
CA ASN A 2 35.38 4.10 37.64
C ASN A 2 34.45 5.25 37.28
N ILE A 3 33.39 4.97 36.52
CA ILE A 3 32.28 5.91 36.32
C ILE A 3 30.98 5.26 36.82
N ASN A 4 30.40 5.92 37.82
CA ASN A 4 29.19 5.56 38.55
C ASN A 4 27.91 5.58 37.68
N LEU A 5 27.13 4.49 37.79
CA LEU A 5 25.71 4.48 37.38
C LEU A 5 24.87 5.15 38.50
N LYS A 6 24.19 6.24 38.16
CA LYS A 6 23.10 6.80 38.96
C LYS A 6 21.76 6.22 38.48
N LYS A 7 21.13 5.42 39.33
CA LYS A 7 19.74 4.96 39.19
C LYS A 7 18.80 6.10 39.53
N THR A 8 17.90 6.44 38.61
CA THR A 8 16.79 7.35 38.86
C THR A 8 15.51 6.50 38.97
N ALA A 9 14.95 6.45 40.17
CA ALA A 9 13.66 5.83 40.47
C ALA A 9 12.53 6.81 40.09
N ILE A 10 11.55 6.36 39.37
CA ILE A 10 10.30 7.09 39.09
C ILE A 10 9.22 6.52 40.01
N MET A 11 8.69 7.37 40.90
CA MET A 11 7.57 7.07 41.80
C MET A 11 6.25 7.01 40.99
N LEU A 12 5.50 5.92 41.16
CA LEU A 12 4.08 5.84 40.84
C LEU A 12 3.28 6.56 41.96
N ALA A 13 2.48 7.55 41.57
CA ALA A 13 1.44 8.12 42.42
C ALA A 13 0.09 7.48 42.08
N ALA A 14 -0.45 6.67 42.98
CA ALA A 14 -1.82 6.16 42.94
C ALA A 14 -2.75 7.19 43.57
N ALA A 15 -3.75 7.68 42.85
CA ALA A 15 -4.83 8.49 43.38
C ALA A 15 -6.11 7.63 43.45
N ALA A 16 -6.51 7.29 44.69
CA ALA A 16 -7.79 6.69 45.00
C ALA A 16 -8.86 7.78 45.06
N PHE A 17 -9.98 7.61 44.36
CA PHE A 17 -11.18 8.42 44.57
C PHE A 17 -12.26 7.58 45.28
N ALA A 18 -12.68 8.12 46.40
CA ALA A 18 -13.66 7.56 47.33
C ALA A 18 -15.10 7.74 46.80
N VAL A 19 -15.92 6.75 47.10
CA VAL A 19 -17.35 6.67 46.97
C VAL A 19 -18.03 7.64 47.95
N GLY A 20 -18.99 8.44 47.45
CA GLY A 20 -19.91 9.21 48.31
C GLY A 20 -21.32 9.11 47.71
N GLY A 21 -22.17 8.29 48.32
CA GLY A 21 -23.59 8.24 48.03
C GLY A 21 -24.37 9.26 48.86
N MET A 22 -25.54 9.67 48.35
CA MET A 22 -26.73 10.07 49.18
C MET A 22 -27.93 10.28 48.26
N THR A 23 -28.87 9.39 48.33
CA THR A 23 -30.29 9.42 48.74
C THR A 23 -31.19 10.56 48.22
N SER A 24 -32.16 10.12 47.47
CA SER A 24 -33.61 10.35 47.44
C SER A 24 -34.20 11.74 47.63
N LEU A 25 -35.15 12.08 46.68
CA LEU A 25 -36.52 12.41 47.13
C LEU A 25 -37.48 12.35 45.91
N SER A 26 -38.64 11.74 46.17
CA SER A 26 -39.76 11.52 45.27
C SER A 26 -40.49 12.84 44.94
N GLY A 27 -40.85 12.99 43.65
CA GLY A 27 -41.81 14.01 43.20
C GLY A 27 -42.68 13.42 42.13
N CYS A 28 -43.94 13.06 42.51
CA CYS A 28 -45.01 12.75 41.55
C CYS A 28 -45.41 14.01 40.77
N GLY A 29 -45.23 13.96 39.44
CA GLY A 29 -45.80 14.93 38.51
C GLY A 29 -46.37 14.18 37.34
N THR A 30 -47.72 14.19 37.22
CA THR A 30 -48.48 13.70 36.07
C THR A 30 -48.27 14.64 34.89
N GLY A 31 -47.59 14.17 33.87
CA GLY A 31 -47.44 14.86 32.59
C GLY A 31 -47.51 13.85 31.45
N GLU A 32 -48.34 14.16 30.44
CA GLU A 32 -48.64 13.38 29.26
C GLU A 32 -47.39 12.91 28.49
N PRO A 33 -47.44 11.77 27.75
CA PRO A 33 -46.33 11.30 26.97
C PRO A 33 -46.13 12.16 25.71
N SER A 34 -45.19 13.07 25.74
CA SER A 34 -44.66 13.67 24.52
C SER A 34 -43.90 12.57 23.77
N HIS A 35 -44.33 12.29 22.54
CA HIS A 35 -43.56 11.51 21.56
C HIS A 35 -42.23 12.20 21.34
N GLY A 36 -41.25 11.84 22.16
CA GLY A 36 -39.84 12.08 21.86
C GLY A 36 -39.47 11.19 20.69
N SER A 37 -39.24 11.77 19.52
CA SER A 37 -38.54 11.14 18.43
C SER A 37 -37.23 10.60 18.99
N ALA A 38 -37.09 9.27 19.02
CA ALA A 38 -35.81 8.64 19.24
C ALA A 38 -34.89 9.14 18.12
N ALA A 39 -34.05 10.11 18.42
CA ALA A 39 -32.85 10.36 17.62
C ALA A 39 -32.07 9.05 17.64
N GLY A 40 -32.18 8.30 16.57
CA GLY A 40 -31.37 7.10 16.40
C GLY A 40 -29.92 7.52 16.52
N ASP A 41 -29.25 6.92 17.47
CA ASP A 41 -27.79 6.97 17.60
C ASP A 41 -27.20 6.29 16.35
N SER A 42 -27.09 7.05 15.25
CA SER A 42 -26.44 6.60 14.04
C SER A 42 -24.94 6.73 14.26
N SER A 43 -24.36 5.82 15.08
CA SER A 43 -22.91 5.65 15.07
C SER A 43 -22.48 5.32 13.65
N SER A 44 -21.74 6.24 13.00
CA SER A 44 -21.20 6.00 11.67
C SER A 44 -20.28 4.78 11.68
N LYS A 45 -20.39 3.97 10.61
CA LYS A 45 -19.48 2.84 10.41
C LYS A 45 -18.20 3.37 9.80
N THR A 46 -17.06 3.18 10.47
CA THR A 46 -15.77 3.62 9.96
C THR A 46 -15.16 2.55 9.07
N ILE A 47 -14.85 2.90 7.82
CA ILE A 47 -14.03 2.10 6.90
C ILE A 47 -12.57 2.49 7.12
N LYS A 48 -11.76 1.56 7.57
CA LYS A 48 -10.31 1.77 7.74
C LYS A 48 -9.54 1.21 6.56
N VAL A 49 -8.80 2.05 5.86
CA VAL A 49 -7.99 1.64 4.70
C VAL A 49 -6.53 2.04 4.90
N ALA A 50 -5.64 1.04 4.82
CA ALA A 50 -4.20 1.27 4.78
C ALA A 50 -3.74 1.62 3.36
N THR A 51 -2.74 2.50 3.26
CA THR A 51 -2.13 2.88 1.98
C THR A 51 -0.78 3.54 2.21
N GLN A 52 0.06 3.57 1.19
CA GLN A 52 1.36 4.26 1.26
C GLN A 52 1.24 5.70 0.74
N ARG A 53 2.20 6.54 1.10
CA ARG A 53 2.28 7.95 0.63
C ARG A 53 2.84 8.01 -0.79
N GLN A 54 2.08 7.44 -1.75
CA GLN A 54 2.44 7.37 -3.16
C GLN A 54 1.31 7.95 -4.03
N PRO A 55 1.60 8.63 -5.14
CA PRO A 55 0.56 9.27 -5.96
C PRO A 55 -0.46 8.28 -6.53
N HIS A 56 -0.04 7.08 -6.92
CA HIS A 56 -0.91 6.04 -7.50
C HIS A 56 -1.78 5.32 -6.46
N LEU A 57 -1.54 5.55 -5.17
CA LEU A 57 -2.35 5.03 -4.07
C LEU A 57 -3.30 6.10 -3.48
N TYR A 58 -3.36 7.28 -4.11
CA TYR A 58 -4.13 8.41 -3.61
C TYR A 58 -5.65 8.17 -3.61
N ALA A 59 -6.18 7.22 -4.41
CA ALA A 59 -7.61 6.98 -4.53
C ALA A 59 -8.32 6.78 -3.18
N ALA A 60 -7.66 6.14 -2.19
CA ALA A 60 -8.23 5.94 -0.85
C ALA A 60 -8.59 7.26 -0.14
N TYR A 61 -7.84 8.34 -0.36
CA TYR A 61 -8.10 9.65 0.24
C TYR A 61 -9.33 10.36 -0.34
N GLU A 62 -9.84 9.86 -1.46
CA GLU A 62 -11.06 10.39 -2.10
C GLU A 62 -12.33 9.61 -1.70
N TRP A 63 -12.22 8.44 -1.05
CA TRP A 63 -13.36 7.56 -0.75
C TRP A 63 -14.45 8.23 0.07
N SER A 64 -14.10 9.14 1.00
CA SER A 64 -15.06 9.89 1.81
C SER A 64 -16.09 10.68 0.99
N LYS A 65 -15.78 11.00 -0.28
CA LYS A 65 -16.69 11.69 -1.20
C LYS A 65 -17.75 10.76 -1.82
N TYR A 66 -17.54 9.45 -1.71
CA TYR A 66 -18.30 8.45 -2.46
C TYR A 66 -18.98 7.38 -1.60
N VAL A 67 -18.67 7.31 -0.31
CA VAL A 67 -19.38 6.45 0.63
C VAL A 67 -20.78 7.04 0.92
N PRO A 68 -21.81 6.20 1.17
CA PRO A 68 -23.13 6.68 1.55
C PRO A 68 -23.14 7.28 2.97
N ASP A 69 -24.20 8.01 3.30
CA ASP A 69 -24.45 8.52 4.64
C ASP A 69 -24.40 7.38 5.68
N GLY A 70 -23.84 7.67 6.84
CA GLY A 70 -23.61 6.68 7.90
C GLY A 70 -22.32 5.89 7.77
N TYR A 71 -21.45 6.24 6.81
CA TYR A 71 -20.09 5.73 6.72
C TYR A 71 -19.06 6.87 6.83
N ASP A 72 -18.00 6.61 7.57
CA ASP A 72 -16.78 7.43 7.60
C ASP A 72 -15.60 6.65 7.01
N VAL A 73 -14.61 7.35 6.51
CA VAL A 73 -13.38 6.74 5.96
C VAL A 73 -12.17 7.24 6.73
N GLN A 74 -11.42 6.32 7.30
CA GLN A 74 -10.13 6.59 7.93
C GLN A 74 -9.01 5.99 7.07
N VAL A 75 -8.19 6.87 6.48
CA VAL A 75 -6.99 6.44 5.74
C VAL A 75 -5.80 6.39 6.69
N ILE A 76 -5.11 5.25 6.72
CA ILE A 76 -3.98 4.98 7.60
C ILE A 76 -2.73 4.80 6.73
N PRO A 77 -1.85 5.81 6.69
CA PRO A 77 -0.62 5.72 5.90
C PRO A 77 0.37 4.76 6.55
N MET A 78 0.95 3.87 5.74
CA MET A 78 1.98 2.90 6.12
C MET A 78 3.20 3.04 5.19
N ASP A 79 4.32 2.43 5.56
CA ASP A 79 5.57 2.61 4.81
C ASP A 79 5.74 1.59 3.67
N ASN A 80 5.15 0.40 3.80
CA ASN A 80 5.27 -0.69 2.82
C ASN A 80 4.13 -1.71 2.94
N SER A 81 4.05 -2.62 1.95
CA SER A 81 2.98 -3.62 1.89
C SER A 81 3.09 -4.74 2.95
N ASN A 82 4.23 -4.93 3.59
CA ASN A 82 4.31 -5.90 4.70
C ASN A 82 3.58 -5.36 5.94
N ASP A 83 3.73 -4.06 6.24
CA ASP A 83 3.01 -3.41 7.34
C ASP A 83 1.48 -3.42 7.07
N GLU A 84 1.08 -3.15 5.82
CA GLU A 84 -0.32 -3.23 5.37
C GLU A 84 -0.90 -4.64 5.52
N LYS A 85 -0.14 -5.67 5.14
CA LYS A 85 -0.50 -7.08 5.31
C LYS A 85 -0.73 -7.42 6.79
N ASP A 86 0.21 -7.01 7.66
CA ASP A 86 0.12 -7.31 9.09
C ASP A 86 -1.09 -6.61 9.72
N ALA A 87 -1.40 -5.38 9.32
CA ALA A 87 -2.57 -4.64 9.76
C ALA A 87 -3.90 -5.26 9.28
N LEU A 88 -3.95 -5.83 8.05
CA LEU A 88 -5.12 -6.58 7.57
C LEU A 88 -5.33 -7.87 8.37
N LEU A 89 -4.27 -8.62 8.64
CA LEU A 89 -4.34 -9.89 9.36
C LEU A 89 -4.70 -9.70 10.83
N SER A 90 -4.21 -8.64 11.48
CA SER A 90 -4.59 -8.27 12.85
C SER A 90 -6.03 -7.72 12.95
N GLY A 91 -6.56 -7.15 11.87
CA GLY A 91 -7.85 -6.46 11.84
C GLY A 91 -7.76 -5.00 12.31
N ASP A 92 -6.58 -4.41 12.31
CA ASP A 92 -6.38 -2.99 12.59
C ASP A 92 -6.92 -2.12 11.45
N VAL A 93 -6.94 -2.66 10.22
CA VAL A 93 -7.59 -2.08 9.04
C VAL A 93 -8.51 -3.09 8.37
N ASP A 94 -9.52 -2.59 7.65
CA ASP A 94 -10.47 -3.40 6.87
C ASP A 94 -9.94 -3.69 5.47
N PHE A 95 -9.25 -2.72 4.87
CA PHE A 95 -8.75 -2.73 3.50
C PHE A 95 -7.33 -2.20 3.42
N ALA A 96 -6.61 -2.58 2.35
CA ALA A 96 -5.33 -1.98 2.00
C ALA A 96 -5.16 -1.84 0.49
N LEU A 97 -4.59 -0.71 0.04
CA LEU A 97 -4.05 -0.57 -1.32
C LEU A 97 -2.58 -0.99 -1.25
N MET A 98 -2.27 -2.21 -1.67
CA MET A 98 -0.97 -2.84 -1.43
C MET A 98 -0.44 -3.61 -2.63
N GLY A 99 0.85 -3.94 -2.59
CA GLY A 99 1.51 -4.71 -3.63
C GLY A 99 0.94 -6.13 -3.79
N VAL A 100 0.60 -6.51 -5.03
CA VAL A 100 0.10 -7.85 -5.36
C VAL A 100 1.07 -8.97 -4.94
N PRO A 101 2.42 -8.83 -5.08
CA PRO A 101 3.36 -9.86 -4.63
C PRO A 101 3.24 -10.19 -3.14
N THR A 102 2.96 -9.19 -2.29
CA THR A 102 2.77 -9.42 -0.86
C THR A 102 1.54 -10.27 -0.58
N VAL A 103 0.42 -10.03 -1.29
CA VAL A 103 -0.79 -10.86 -1.18
C VAL A 103 -0.52 -12.30 -1.63
N ILE A 104 0.17 -12.48 -2.77
CA ILE A 104 0.56 -13.80 -3.27
C ILE A 104 1.50 -14.52 -2.29
N SER A 105 2.50 -13.82 -1.75
CA SER A 105 3.42 -14.39 -0.75
C SER A 105 2.68 -14.88 0.49
N GLN A 106 1.71 -14.11 0.98
CA GLN A 106 0.87 -14.50 2.10
C GLN A 106 -0.01 -15.70 1.76
N ALA A 107 -0.59 -15.74 0.56
CA ALA A 107 -1.39 -16.88 0.09
C ALA A 107 -0.57 -18.17 -0.08
N ALA A 108 0.72 -18.05 -0.39
CA ALA A 108 1.65 -19.20 -0.49
C ALA A 108 2.07 -19.76 0.88
N GLN A 109 1.81 -19.04 1.97
CA GLN A 109 2.05 -19.46 3.35
C GLN A 109 0.72 -19.91 3.98
N ASP A 110 0.03 -19.00 4.62
CA ASP A 110 -1.15 -19.30 5.44
C ASP A 110 -2.46 -18.76 4.84
N GLY A 111 -2.40 -17.88 3.81
CA GLY A 111 -3.57 -17.18 3.27
C GLY A 111 -4.06 -16.06 4.19
N GLY A 112 -5.37 -15.82 4.18
CA GLY A 112 -6.03 -14.87 5.07
C GLY A 112 -6.26 -13.48 4.49
N ILE A 113 -5.69 -13.16 3.31
CA ILE A 113 -5.97 -11.91 2.57
C ILE A 113 -6.13 -12.18 1.08
N LYS A 114 -6.99 -11.41 0.42
CA LYS A 114 -7.25 -11.50 -1.02
C LYS A 114 -7.31 -10.14 -1.68
N VAL A 115 -6.89 -10.08 -2.93
CA VAL A 115 -7.20 -8.99 -3.85
C VAL A 115 -8.68 -9.05 -4.18
N ILE A 116 -9.39 -7.94 -3.97
CA ILE A 116 -10.84 -7.81 -4.19
C ILE A 116 -11.19 -6.78 -5.27
N ALA A 117 -10.24 -5.93 -5.64
CA ALA A 117 -10.34 -5.00 -6.77
C ALA A 117 -8.93 -4.62 -7.26
N GLY A 118 -8.82 -4.08 -8.46
CA GLY A 118 -7.61 -3.42 -8.94
C GLY A 118 -7.27 -2.17 -8.11
N GLY A 119 -6.11 -1.62 -8.32
CA GLY A 119 -5.66 -0.38 -7.68
C GLY A 119 -4.91 0.52 -8.66
N ALA A 120 -3.70 0.15 -8.95
CA ALA A 120 -2.88 0.88 -9.92
C ALA A 120 -1.78 -0.02 -10.50
N ASP A 121 -1.56 0.11 -11.79
CA ASP A 121 -0.42 -0.49 -12.49
C ASP A 121 0.69 0.54 -12.73
N GLY A 122 1.90 0.04 -12.98
CA GLY A 122 3.07 0.89 -13.22
C GLY A 122 3.61 1.54 -11.95
N GLY A 123 4.01 2.79 -12.05
CA GLY A 123 4.59 3.53 -10.94
C GLY A 123 5.96 3.02 -10.49
N SER A 124 6.74 2.42 -11.40
CA SER A 124 8.03 1.78 -11.09
C SER A 124 9.11 2.19 -12.10
N GLY A 125 10.37 2.07 -11.71
CA GLY A 125 11.50 2.28 -12.60
C GLY A 125 12.80 1.71 -12.04
N LEU A 126 13.75 1.41 -12.93
CA LEU A 126 15.12 1.00 -12.60
C LEU A 126 16.05 2.16 -12.90
N MET A 127 16.47 2.86 -11.86
CA MET A 127 17.33 4.03 -11.94
C MET A 127 18.78 3.68 -11.57
N ALA A 128 19.73 4.28 -12.27
CA ALA A 128 21.15 4.06 -12.00
C ALA A 128 21.94 5.37 -12.11
N SER A 129 23.12 5.39 -11.50
CA SER A 129 24.08 6.47 -11.61
C SER A 129 24.51 6.68 -13.07
N SER A 130 24.95 7.90 -13.41
CA SER A 130 25.24 8.32 -14.81
C SER A 130 26.28 7.47 -15.54
N GLY A 131 27.10 6.70 -14.84
CA GLY A 131 28.11 5.78 -15.41
C GLY A 131 27.58 4.41 -15.81
N ILE A 132 26.29 4.10 -15.52
CA ILE A 132 25.65 2.81 -15.81
C ILE A 132 24.59 3.05 -16.88
N SER A 133 24.66 2.30 -17.98
CA SER A 133 23.82 2.52 -19.16
C SER A 133 22.86 1.38 -19.49
N ASN A 134 23.09 0.19 -18.95
CA ASN A 134 22.26 -1.00 -19.16
C ASN A 134 22.35 -1.96 -17.98
N VAL A 135 21.42 -2.93 -17.91
CA VAL A 135 21.34 -3.89 -16.80
C VAL A 135 22.60 -4.74 -16.64
N LYS A 136 23.35 -5.04 -17.70
CA LYS A 136 24.58 -5.86 -17.59
C LYS A 136 25.69 -5.13 -16.83
N ASP A 137 25.68 -3.78 -16.86
CA ASP A 137 26.64 -2.96 -16.13
C ASP A 137 26.40 -3.01 -14.59
N LEU A 138 25.29 -3.61 -14.15
CA LEU A 138 24.97 -3.81 -12.73
C LEU A 138 25.76 -4.93 -12.07
N LYS A 139 26.55 -5.72 -12.83
CA LYS A 139 27.36 -6.77 -12.22
C LYS A 139 28.34 -6.20 -11.19
N GLY A 140 28.29 -6.75 -9.96
CA GLY A 140 29.08 -6.30 -8.81
C GLY A 140 28.61 -4.97 -8.19
N LYS A 141 27.43 -4.47 -8.57
CA LYS A 141 26.87 -3.19 -8.12
C LYS A 141 25.89 -3.37 -6.97
N LYS A 142 25.72 -2.30 -6.18
CA LYS A 142 24.72 -2.18 -5.12
C LYS A 142 23.41 -1.69 -5.69
N ILE A 143 22.33 -2.45 -5.48
CA ILE A 143 21.01 -2.11 -5.99
C ILE A 143 20.01 -1.98 -4.84
N GLY A 144 19.47 -0.76 -4.64
CA GLY A 144 18.42 -0.49 -3.68
C GLY A 144 17.08 -1.13 -4.09
N TYR A 145 16.37 -1.74 -3.16
CA TYR A 145 15.05 -2.35 -3.40
C TYR A 145 14.22 -2.40 -2.12
N VAL A 146 12.91 -2.65 -2.24
CA VAL A 146 12.03 -2.97 -1.12
C VAL A 146 11.63 -4.45 -1.21
N PRO A 147 11.86 -5.26 -0.15
CA PRO A 147 11.52 -6.68 -0.15
C PRO A 147 10.01 -6.94 -0.37
N ASN A 148 9.70 -8.03 -1.11
CA ASN A 148 8.35 -8.47 -1.46
C ASN A 148 7.53 -7.46 -2.28
N SER A 149 8.19 -6.50 -2.92
CA SER A 149 7.55 -5.51 -3.79
C SER A 149 7.49 -5.98 -5.25
N SER A 150 6.57 -5.39 -6.03
CA SER A 150 6.53 -5.59 -7.49
C SER A 150 7.84 -5.16 -8.15
N GLN A 151 8.50 -4.13 -7.62
CA GLN A 151 9.79 -3.64 -8.10
C GLN A 151 10.91 -4.65 -7.89
N GLU A 152 10.93 -5.33 -6.74
CA GLU A 152 11.89 -6.43 -6.53
C GLU A 152 11.64 -7.57 -7.51
N MET A 153 10.37 -8.00 -7.67
CA MET A 153 10.04 -9.09 -8.60
C MET A 153 10.51 -8.76 -10.01
N ALA A 154 10.16 -7.56 -10.50
CA ALA A 154 10.56 -7.10 -11.82
C ALA A 154 12.09 -6.98 -11.98
N LEU A 155 12.80 -6.44 -10.97
CA LEU A 155 14.26 -6.36 -10.95
C LEU A 155 14.90 -7.74 -11.08
N ARG A 156 14.49 -8.70 -10.26
CA ARG A 156 15.03 -10.07 -10.29
C ARG A 156 14.81 -10.74 -11.65
N LEU A 157 13.61 -10.59 -12.22
CA LEU A 157 13.31 -11.11 -13.55
C LEU A 157 14.14 -10.43 -14.62
N LEU A 158 14.29 -9.11 -14.56
CA LEU A 158 15.08 -8.35 -15.52
C LEU A 158 16.57 -8.72 -15.45
N LEU A 159 17.15 -8.84 -14.26
CA LEU A 159 18.53 -9.31 -14.07
C LEU A 159 18.72 -10.70 -14.69
N LYS A 160 17.84 -11.67 -14.36
CA LYS A 160 17.89 -13.03 -14.93
C LYS A 160 17.77 -13.01 -16.47
N SER A 161 16.88 -12.20 -17.05
CA SER A 161 16.72 -12.09 -18.50
C SER A 161 17.96 -11.58 -19.23
N LYS A 162 18.81 -10.81 -18.52
CA LYS A 162 20.09 -10.31 -19.03
C LYS A 162 21.30 -11.20 -18.66
N GLY A 163 21.04 -12.36 -18.03
CA GLY A 163 22.07 -13.34 -17.67
C GLY A 163 22.81 -13.03 -16.36
N LEU A 164 22.25 -12.17 -15.50
CA LEU A 164 22.75 -11.90 -14.16
C LEU A 164 21.97 -12.70 -13.11
N ASN A 165 22.68 -13.27 -12.16
CA ASN A 165 22.08 -13.90 -10.98
C ASN A 165 21.86 -12.83 -9.90
N PRO A 166 20.58 -12.54 -9.50
CA PRO A 166 20.30 -11.50 -8.52
C PRO A 166 20.88 -11.76 -7.14
N ASP A 167 21.23 -13.01 -6.80
CA ASP A 167 21.75 -13.36 -5.48
C ASP A 167 23.29 -13.42 -5.41
N ASN A 168 23.97 -13.48 -6.58
CA ASN A 168 25.41 -13.67 -6.64
C ASN A 168 26.15 -12.61 -7.47
N ASP A 169 25.49 -12.02 -8.48
CA ASP A 169 26.13 -11.08 -9.40
C ASP A 169 25.92 -9.61 -9.01
N VAL A 170 25.02 -9.31 -8.05
CA VAL A 170 24.73 -7.96 -7.56
C VAL A 170 24.59 -7.97 -6.03
N GLU A 171 24.76 -6.81 -5.39
CA GLU A 171 24.50 -6.63 -3.96
C GLU A 171 23.11 -5.98 -3.79
N MET A 172 22.14 -6.76 -3.33
CA MET A 172 20.78 -6.29 -3.06
C MET A 172 20.72 -5.57 -1.71
N VAL A 173 20.35 -4.28 -1.69
CA VAL A 173 20.32 -3.43 -0.48
C VAL A 173 18.88 -3.02 -0.18
N ASN A 174 18.36 -3.42 0.99
CA ASN A 174 17.01 -3.01 1.43
C ASN A 174 17.00 -1.53 1.81
N ILE A 175 16.27 -0.71 1.05
CA ILE A 175 16.12 0.73 1.27
C ILE A 175 14.65 1.12 1.05
N GLY A 176 14.09 1.94 1.96
CA GLY A 176 12.74 2.48 1.82
C GLY A 176 12.56 3.35 0.58
N TYR A 177 11.38 3.34 -0.03
CA TYR A 177 11.10 4.10 -1.26
C TYR A 177 11.44 5.59 -1.17
N SER A 178 11.20 6.22 -0.01
CA SER A 178 11.47 7.63 0.22
C SER A 178 12.96 8.00 0.23
N GLU A 179 13.84 7.02 0.46
CA GLU A 179 15.28 7.22 0.60
C GLU A 179 16.07 6.93 -0.69
N MET A 180 15.47 6.18 -1.64
CA MET A 180 16.16 5.64 -2.81
C MET A 180 16.86 6.69 -3.67
N SER A 181 16.16 7.79 -3.99
CA SER A 181 16.71 8.85 -4.85
C SER A 181 17.92 9.53 -4.20
N GLU A 182 17.86 9.78 -2.90
CA GLU A 182 18.96 10.36 -2.14
C GLU A 182 20.12 9.39 -1.97
N ALA A 183 19.84 8.11 -1.69
CA ALA A 183 20.87 7.07 -1.59
C ALA A 183 21.65 6.90 -2.90
N LEU A 184 20.96 6.96 -4.05
CA LEU A 184 21.60 6.98 -5.37
C LEU A 184 22.48 8.24 -5.55
N ALA A 185 21.95 9.39 -5.21
CA ALA A 185 22.66 10.66 -5.35
C ALA A 185 23.93 10.74 -4.47
N ARG A 186 23.90 10.13 -3.27
CA ARG A 186 25.07 10.05 -2.36
C ARG A 186 26.07 8.94 -2.78
N GLY A 187 25.67 8.00 -3.66
CA GLY A 187 26.48 6.85 -4.03
C GLY A 187 26.46 5.72 -2.99
N ASP A 188 25.48 5.69 -2.09
CA ASP A 188 25.26 4.59 -1.15
C ASP A 188 24.84 3.31 -1.89
N VAL A 189 24.12 3.51 -3.02
CA VAL A 189 23.81 2.48 -4.03
C VAL A 189 24.19 2.98 -5.42
N ASP A 190 24.47 2.04 -6.32
CA ASP A 190 24.81 2.33 -7.74
C ASP A 190 23.54 2.43 -8.60
N ALA A 191 22.46 1.74 -8.19
CA ALA A 191 21.16 1.73 -8.84
C ALA A 191 20.06 1.46 -7.80
N PHE A 192 18.80 1.66 -8.20
CA PHE A 192 17.64 1.18 -7.44
C PHE A 192 16.48 0.79 -8.35
N ALA A 193 15.74 -0.24 -7.95
CA ALA A 193 14.42 -0.56 -8.47
C ALA A 193 13.37 -0.04 -7.48
N GLY A 194 12.67 1.02 -7.85
CA GLY A 194 11.83 1.77 -6.91
C GLY A 194 10.49 2.22 -7.46
N ALA A 195 9.68 2.76 -6.56
CA ALA A 195 8.40 3.36 -6.89
C ALA A 195 8.59 4.78 -7.45
N GLU A 196 7.54 5.27 -8.15
CA GLU A 196 7.49 6.65 -8.66
C GLU A 196 7.77 7.67 -7.57
N MET A 197 7.73 8.82 -7.59
CA MET A 197 8.38 9.90 -6.88
C MET A 197 9.90 9.72 -6.79
N GLY A 198 10.41 8.62 -6.23
CA GLY A 198 11.85 8.32 -6.20
C GLY A 198 12.46 8.23 -7.59
N VAL A 199 11.80 7.54 -8.52
CA VAL A 199 12.19 7.43 -9.95
C VAL A 199 12.20 8.81 -10.61
N SER A 200 11.14 9.58 -10.49
CA SER A 200 11.03 10.92 -11.09
C SER A 200 12.03 11.92 -10.49
N LEU A 201 12.26 11.87 -9.17
CA LEU A 201 13.28 12.70 -8.51
C LEU A 201 14.69 12.34 -8.99
N ALA A 202 15.02 11.06 -9.11
CA ALA A 202 16.30 10.61 -9.64
C ALA A 202 16.51 11.06 -11.10
N LYS A 203 15.47 10.99 -11.96
CA LYS A 203 15.51 11.52 -13.33
C LYS A 203 15.78 13.02 -13.35
N LEU A 204 15.14 13.79 -12.47
CA LEU A 204 15.38 15.25 -12.35
C LEU A 204 16.80 15.54 -11.86
N ALA A 205 17.38 14.69 -11.03
CA ALA A 205 18.77 14.78 -10.56
C ALA A 205 19.80 14.30 -11.60
N GLY A 206 19.38 13.84 -12.80
CA GLY A 206 20.27 13.40 -13.87
C GLY A 206 20.68 11.93 -13.83
N ALA A 207 20.00 11.11 -13.04
CA ALA A 207 20.17 9.65 -13.07
C ALA A 207 19.59 9.04 -14.34
N ASN A 208 20.14 7.91 -14.79
CA ASN A 208 19.67 7.16 -15.94
C ASN A 208 18.57 6.17 -15.55
N GLU A 209 17.51 6.09 -16.36
CA GLU A 209 16.66 4.91 -16.42
C GLU A 209 17.29 3.95 -17.41
N ILE A 210 17.75 2.76 -16.94
CA ILE A 210 18.67 1.92 -17.73
C ILE A 210 18.02 0.78 -18.50
N ASP A 211 16.83 0.41 -18.20
CA ASP A 211 15.98 -0.54 -18.94
C ASP A 211 14.54 -0.37 -18.45
N SER A 212 13.56 -0.80 -19.25
CA SER A 212 12.17 -0.81 -18.80
C SER A 212 11.96 -1.96 -17.80
N ILE A 213 11.61 -1.62 -16.57
CA ILE A 213 11.26 -2.61 -15.56
C ILE A 213 9.98 -3.38 -15.90
N TYR A 214 9.21 -2.88 -16.90
CA TYR A 214 7.99 -3.51 -17.39
C TYR A 214 8.22 -4.54 -18.48
N ASP A 215 9.44 -4.61 -19.06
CA ASP A 215 9.80 -5.58 -20.07
C ASP A 215 10.12 -6.95 -19.47
N THR A 216 9.22 -7.41 -18.60
CA THR A 216 9.27 -8.69 -17.89
C THR A 216 7.91 -9.39 -18.03
N ALA A 217 7.87 -10.68 -17.70
CA ALA A 217 6.65 -11.48 -17.81
C ALA A 217 5.49 -10.96 -16.92
N ILE A 218 5.79 -10.19 -15.88
CA ILE A 218 4.77 -9.62 -14.97
C ILE A 218 4.23 -8.26 -15.44
N GLY A 219 4.85 -7.66 -16.48
CA GLY A 219 4.40 -6.39 -17.06
C GLY A 219 4.35 -5.26 -16.03
N LYS A 220 3.19 -4.61 -15.94
CA LYS A 220 2.97 -3.42 -15.10
C LYS A 220 2.24 -3.72 -13.78
N VAL A 221 1.89 -4.96 -13.49
CA VAL A 221 1.14 -5.33 -12.28
C VAL A 221 1.85 -4.81 -11.03
N ASN A 222 1.13 -4.03 -10.23
CA ASN A 222 1.71 -3.41 -9.04
C ASN A 222 0.76 -3.47 -7.84
N ILE A 223 -0.24 -2.60 -7.80
CA ILE A 223 -1.09 -2.37 -6.62
C ILE A 223 -2.50 -2.90 -6.85
N ALA A 224 -3.06 -3.51 -5.81
CA ALA A 224 -4.46 -3.91 -5.74
C ALA A 224 -5.11 -3.47 -4.43
N LEU A 225 -6.44 -3.40 -4.43
CA LEU A 225 -7.22 -3.31 -3.20
C LEU A 225 -7.36 -4.71 -2.62
N ALA A 226 -6.90 -4.90 -1.39
CA ALA A 226 -6.96 -6.15 -0.65
C ALA A 226 -7.82 -6.03 0.61
N ALA A 227 -8.39 -7.16 1.04
CA ALA A 227 -9.09 -7.32 2.31
C ALA A 227 -8.75 -8.65 2.95
N SER A 228 -8.93 -8.78 4.27
CA SER A 228 -8.80 -10.06 4.95
C SER A 228 -10.01 -10.96 4.67
N ASP A 229 -9.82 -12.28 4.67
CA ASP A 229 -10.90 -13.26 4.55
C ASP A 229 -11.99 -12.99 5.60
N LYS A 230 -11.59 -12.59 6.82
CA LYS A 230 -12.50 -12.23 7.89
C LYS A 230 -13.43 -11.07 7.53
N VAL A 231 -12.91 -10.02 6.89
CA VAL A 231 -13.72 -8.86 6.44
C VAL A 231 -14.63 -9.27 5.30
N ILE A 232 -14.12 -10.05 4.33
CA ILE A 232 -14.88 -10.55 3.18
C ILE A 232 -16.08 -11.38 3.63
N GLU A 233 -15.88 -12.30 4.58
CA GLU A 233 -16.93 -13.24 5.03
C GLU A 233 -17.93 -12.58 5.98
N ASN A 234 -17.48 -11.76 6.92
CA ASN A 234 -18.33 -11.22 7.98
C ASN A 234 -18.97 -9.87 7.65
N ASN A 235 -18.40 -9.11 6.70
CA ASN A 235 -18.83 -7.76 6.37
C ASN A 235 -18.97 -7.53 4.85
N PRO A 236 -19.71 -8.36 4.09
CA PRO A 236 -19.78 -8.25 2.62
C PRO A 236 -20.36 -6.91 2.14
N ASP A 237 -21.24 -6.27 2.92
CA ASP A 237 -21.79 -4.96 2.58
C ASP A 237 -20.77 -3.83 2.77
N LEU A 238 -19.85 -3.97 3.75
CA LEU A 238 -18.71 -3.07 3.91
C LEU A 238 -17.78 -3.19 2.70
N VAL A 239 -17.50 -4.42 2.25
CA VAL A 239 -16.69 -4.69 1.05
C VAL A 239 -17.29 -4.05 -0.19
N LYS A 240 -18.60 -4.25 -0.44
CA LYS A 240 -19.31 -3.62 -1.56
C LYS A 240 -19.24 -2.10 -1.51
N THR A 241 -19.43 -1.52 -0.31
CA THR A 241 -19.37 -0.07 -0.09
C THR A 241 -17.98 0.48 -0.40
N ALA A 242 -16.94 -0.17 0.10
CA ALA A 242 -15.54 0.21 -0.14
C ALA A 242 -15.17 0.10 -1.63
N ILE A 243 -15.53 -0.98 -2.31
CA ILE A 243 -15.27 -1.17 -3.74
C ILE A 243 -16.02 -0.13 -4.58
N ALA A 244 -17.27 0.17 -4.25
CA ALA A 244 -18.04 1.21 -4.95
C ALA A 244 -17.41 2.61 -4.80
N ALA A 245 -16.91 2.93 -3.60
CA ALA A 245 -16.19 4.18 -3.36
C ALA A 245 -14.85 4.21 -4.10
N HIS A 246 -14.10 3.09 -4.04
CA HIS A 246 -12.83 2.93 -4.74
C HIS A 246 -12.97 3.08 -6.25
N LYS A 247 -13.97 2.42 -6.85
CA LYS A 247 -14.29 2.55 -8.28
C LYS A 247 -14.50 4.00 -8.67
N LYS A 248 -15.41 4.70 -7.99
CA LYS A 248 -15.74 6.11 -8.31
C LYS A 248 -14.53 7.03 -8.12
N ALA A 249 -13.75 6.85 -7.06
CA ALA A 249 -12.53 7.62 -6.82
C ALA A 249 -11.50 7.39 -7.93
N THR A 250 -11.27 6.14 -8.29
CA THR A 250 -10.33 5.72 -9.33
C THR A 250 -10.72 6.26 -10.71
N GLU A 251 -11.99 6.14 -11.10
CA GLU A 251 -12.52 6.66 -12.36
C GLU A 251 -12.40 8.20 -12.43
N ALA A 252 -12.73 8.89 -11.34
CA ALA A 252 -12.62 10.36 -11.28
C ALA A 252 -11.18 10.86 -11.41
N LEU A 253 -10.21 10.15 -10.80
CA LEU A 253 -8.79 10.51 -10.85
C LEU A 253 -8.16 10.15 -12.20
N SER A 254 -8.42 8.95 -12.73
CA SER A 254 -7.89 8.50 -14.03
C SER A 254 -8.40 9.36 -15.18
N GLY A 255 -9.64 9.82 -15.11
CA GLY A 255 -10.26 10.72 -16.10
C GLY A 255 -9.80 12.17 -15.98
N ASN A 256 -9.12 12.58 -14.90
CA ASN A 256 -8.73 13.97 -14.66
C ASN A 256 -7.38 14.09 -13.94
N LYS A 257 -6.29 13.98 -14.69
CA LYS A 257 -4.91 14.11 -14.15
C LYS A 257 -4.67 15.41 -13.38
N LYS A 258 -5.33 16.53 -13.75
CA LYS A 258 -5.20 17.80 -13.03
C LYS A 258 -5.81 17.73 -11.64
N ALA A 259 -6.99 17.12 -11.51
CA ALA A 259 -7.61 16.87 -10.21
C ALA A 259 -6.78 15.90 -9.37
N TRP A 260 -6.25 14.85 -9.99
CA TRP A 260 -5.36 13.90 -9.33
C TRP A 260 -4.09 14.59 -8.78
N LYS A 261 -3.37 15.34 -9.63
CA LYS A 261 -2.23 16.15 -9.19
C LYS A 261 -2.59 17.08 -8.03
N SER A 262 -3.69 17.84 -8.17
CA SER A 262 -4.12 18.78 -7.15
C SER A 262 -4.46 18.10 -5.81
N GLY A 263 -5.09 16.93 -5.85
CA GLY A 263 -5.40 16.14 -4.66
C GLY A 263 -4.13 15.64 -3.96
N VAL A 264 -3.23 15.02 -4.73
CA VAL A 264 -1.93 14.54 -4.24
C VAL A 264 -1.11 15.67 -3.59
N MET A 265 -1.02 16.84 -4.23
CA MET A 265 -0.28 18.00 -3.72
C MET A 265 -0.91 18.62 -2.46
N LYS A 266 -2.22 18.44 -2.23
CA LYS A 266 -2.87 18.84 -0.98
C LYS A 266 -2.59 17.89 0.17
N GLN A 267 -2.47 16.61 -0.16
CA GLN A 267 -2.31 15.54 0.82
C GLN A 267 -0.84 15.29 1.19
N PHE A 268 0.07 15.46 0.24
CA PHE A 268 1.48 15.16 0.40
C PHE A 268 2.36 16.32 -0.03
N THR A 269 3.54 16.39 0.56
CA THR A 269 4.58 17.36 0.15
C THR A 269 5.49 16.69 -0.88
N PHE A 270 5.18 16.88 -2.17
CA PHE A 270 5.98 16.37 -3.28
C PHE A 270 6.51 17.53 -4.14
N ASP A 271 7.62 17.27 -4.83
CA ASP A 271 8.07 18.15 -5.91
C ASP A 271 7.07 18.14 -7.07
N SER A 272 6.65 19.30 -7.53
CA SER A 272 5.61 19.45 -8.55
C SER A 272 6.03 18.91 -9.91
N ASP A 273 7.30 19.08 -10.28
CA ASP A 273 7.83 18.66 -11.60
C ASP A 273 8.08 17.15 -11.61
N ALA A 274 8.52 16.60 -10.46
CA ALA A 274 8.60 15.15 -10.27
C ALA A 274 7.21 14.50 -10.35
N LEU A 275 6.20 15.10 -9.73
CA LEU A 275 4.84 14.58 -9.78
C LEU A 275 4.25 14.61 -11.19
N ASP A 276 4.51 15.66 -11.99
CA ASP A 276 4.08 15.71 -13.39
C ASP A 276 4.68 14.58 -14.23
N LYS A 277 5.94 14.22 -13.99
CA LYS A 277 6.58 13.07 -14.65
C LYS A 277 5.96 11.75 -14.14
N ALA A 278 5.83 11.60 -12.83
CA ALA A 278 5.30 10.41 -12.18
C ALA A 278 3.89 10.02 -12.67
N LEU A 279 2.98 11.00 -12.79
CA LEU A 279 1.60 10.77 -13.25
C LEU A 279 1.49 10.23 -14.70
N ASN A 280 2.57 10.26 -15.48
CA ASN A 280 2.60 9.69 -16.82
C ASN A 280 3.02 8.21 -16.83
N ASN A 281 3.55 7.71 -15.71
CA ASN A 281 4.00 6.32 -15.55
C ASN A 281 3.10 5.52 -14.59
N MET A 282 1.88 5.97 -14.36
CA MET A 282 0.92 5.33 -13.45
C MET A 282 -0.45 5.22 -14.10
N TRP A 283 -1.08 4.05 -13.96
CA TRP A 283 -2.39 3.72 -14.54
C TRP A 283 -3.32 3.22 -13.45
N LEU A 284 -4.28 4.06 -13.04
CA LEU A 284 -5.29 3.68 -12.06
C LEU A 284 -6.36 2.81 -12.72
N HIS A 285 -6.73 1.73 -12.05
CA HIS A 285 -7.86 0.87 -12.43
C HIS A 285 -8.49 0.27 -11.19
N TRP A 286 -9.72 -0.22 -11.29
CA TRP A 286 -10.46 -0.81 -10.19
C TRP A 286 -10.96 -2.23 -10.49
N ASP A 287 -11.05 -2.60 -11.77
CA ASP A 287 -11.54 -3.88 -12.23
C ASP A 287 -10.51 -5.00 -12.04
N LEU A 288 -11.00 -6.23 -12.02
CA LEU A 288 -10.21 -7.45 -12.09
C LEU A 288 -10.47 -8.13 -13.44
N SER A 289 -10.06 -7.48 -14.52
CA SER A 289 -10.21 -8.02 -15.88
C SER A 289 -9.52 -9.38 -16.01
N ASP A 290 -9.94 -10.19 -17.00
CA ASP A 290 -9.32 -11.50 -17.27
C ASP A 290 -7.82 -11.34 -17.56
N GLU A 291 -7.43 -10.25 -18.23
CA GLU A 291 -6.02 -9.93 -18.49
C GLU A 291 -5.26 -9.66 -17.19
N TYR A 292 -5.79 -8.82 -16.30
CA TYR A 292 -5.17 -8.52 -15.01
C TYR A 292 -5.03 -9.80 -14.15
N GLN A 293 -6.08 -10.62 -14.09
CA GLN A 293 -6.03 -11.89 -13.38
C GLN A 293 -4.99 -12.85 -13.97
N ALA A 294 -4.83 -12.88 -15.31
CA ALA A 294 -3.80 -13.67 -15.98
C ALA A 294 -2.40 -13.18 -15.61
N GLN A 295 -2.17 -11.86 -15.58
CA GLN A 295 -0.91 -11.25 -15.16
C GLN A 295 -0.59 -11.55 -13.67
N CYS A 296 -1.59 -11.52 -12.78
CA CYS A 296 -1.40 -11.93 -11.38
C CYS A 296 -1.01 -13.41 -11.25
N LYS A 297 -1.59 -14.30 -12.07
CA LYS A 297 -1.21 -15.71 -12.12
C LYS A 297 0.21 -15.90 -12.62
N GLU A 298 0.58 -15.17 -13.68
CA GLU A 298 1.95 -15.17 -14.20
C GLU A 298 2.94 -14.65 -13.15
N LEU A 299 2.62 -13.56 -12.45
CA LEU A 299 3.42 -13.05 -11.34
C LEU A 299 3.64 -14.14 -10.28
N SER A 300 2.59 -14.88 -9.91
CA SER A 300 2.70 -15.99 -8.95
C SER A 300 3.67 -17.09 -9.42
N HIS A 301 3.66 -17.45 -10.71
CA HIS A 301 4.59 -18.41 -11.28
C HIS A 301 6.02 -17.86 -11.29
N GLN A 302 6.19 -16.61 -11.70
CA GLN A 302 7.51 -15.96 -11.71
C GLN A 302 8.12 -15.81 -10.32
N MET A 303 7.30 -15.62 -9.28
CA MET A 303 7.76 -15.61 -7.89
C MET A 303 8.34 -16.96 -7.45
N VAL A 304 7.86 -18.08 -7.97
CA VAL A 304 8.49 -19.40 -7.77
C VAL A 304 9.82 -19.47 -8.51
N GLU A 305 9.86 -19.06 -9.78
CA GLU A 305 11.06 -19.09 -10.62
C GLU A 305 12.22 -18.28 -10.05
N ILE A 306 11.93 -17.17 -9.39
CA ILE A 306 12.95 -16.34 -8.73
C ILE A 306 13.22 -16.76 -7.28
N GLY A 307 12.49 -17.76 -6.75
CA GLY A 307 12.69 -18.29 -5.40
C GLY A 307 12.05 -17.46 -4.28
N SER A 308 11.16 -16.51 -4.61
CA SER A 308 10.46 -15.69 -3.61
C SER A 308 9.41 -16.48 -2.82
N ILE A 309 8.79 -17.48 -3.48
CA ILE A 309 7.89 -18.44 -2.85
C ILE A 309 8.24 -19.86 -3.31
N LYS A 310 7.89 -20.87 -2.52
CA LYS A 310 8.20 -22.28 -2.84
C LYS A 310 7.24 -22.90 -3.86
N THR A 311 5.99 -22.48 -3.82
CA THR A 311 4.91 -23.03 -4.66
C THR A 311 3.91 -21.94 -4.99
N ALA A 312 3.50 -21.85 -6.24
CA ALA A 312 2.46 -20.91 -6.66
C ALA A 312 1.11 -21.31 -6.02
N PRO A 313 0.48 -20.44 -5.23
CA PRO A 313 -0.84 -20.72 -4.68
C PRO A 313 -1.91 -20.73 -5.77
N ALA A 314 -3.00 -21.50 -5.58
CA ALA A 314 -4.14 -21.41 -6.46
C ALA A 314 -4.71 -19.98 -6.47
N ALA A 315 -5.14 -19.46 -7.63
CA ALA A 315 -5.61 -18.09 -7.78
C ALA A 315 -6.74 -17.74 -6.79
N SER A 316 -7.64 -18.66 -6.47
CA SER A 316 -8.71 -18.48 -5.49
C SER A 316 -8.24 -18.22 -4.05
N LYS A 317 -6.93 -18.42 -3.77
CA LYS A 317 -6.34 -18.12 -2.47
C LYS A 317 -5.95 -16.67 -2.30
N TYR A 318 -5.79 -15.93 -3.42
CA TYR A 318 -5.35 -14.53 -3.41
C TYR A 318 -6.16 -13.59 -4.32
N LEU A 319 -7.11 -14.11 -5.11
CA LEU A 319 -8.02 -13.33 -5.95
C LEU A 319 -9.47 -13.67 -5.59
N ASP A 320 -10.29 -12.64 -5.43
CA ASP A 320 -11.74 -12.75 -5.23
C ASP A 320 -12.45 -11.66 -6.04
N ASP A 321 -12.99 -12.02 -7.19
CA ASP A 321 -13.63 -11.11 -8.15
C ASP A 321 -15.15 -11.01 -7.98
N GLN A 322 -15.73 -11.63 -6.95
CA GLN A 322 -17.17 -11.69 -6.76
C GLN A 322 -17.86 -10.33 -6.57
N PHE A 323 -17.10 -9.30 -6.15
CA PHE A 323 -17.63 -7.97 -5.87
C PHE A 323 -17.42 -6.96 -7.01
N VAL A 324 -16.65 -7.30 -8.05
CA VAL A 324 -16.32 -6.43 -9.18
C VAL A 324 -16.97 -6.89 -10.51
N LYS A 325 -17.69 -7.99 -10.47
CA LYS A 325 -18.49 -8.55 -11.58
C LYS A 325 -19.84 -7.87 -11.74
#